data_dce3faf902e4b5c755d2651468ea8223
#
_entry.id   dce3faf902e4b5c755d2651468ea8223
#
_cell.length_a   1.000
_cell.length_b   1.000
_cell.length_c   1.000
_cell.angle_alpha   90.00
_cell.angle_beta   90.00
_cell.angle_gamma   90.00
#
_symmetry.space_group_name_H-M   'P 1'
#
loop_
_entity.id
_entity.type
_entity.pdbx_description
1 polymer ?
#
loop_
_entity_poly.entity_id
_entity_poly.type
_entity_poly.pdbx_seq_one_letter_code
_entity_poly.pdbx_strand_id
1 'polypeptide(L)'
;MDIRPIEGLEFSFPQAESDVLPSLPMRMLALGNSGSGKTTTLINLITDPRFYGKRPWERVYWCSPTAAADDALEPLRRYVEDVLKQDQEVDPTFHDHIDVAFLTKVIERQRKITERMKAMTPRPKKGFGILVVIDDLADARRNVLQSGQLVDSLFIKARHWGVSTILSTQKLRLPLISPCVRVNVTCVIVYRLRSKYEKTQYLEEYSA
;
A
#
# COMPACT_ATOMS: atom_id res chain seq x y z
N MET A 1 -10.28 -23.89 23.35
CA MET A 1 -9.26 -23.05 24.03
C MET A 1 -9.52 -21.62 23.58
N ASP A 2 -10.10 -20.78 24.44
CA ASP A 2 -10.41 -19.38 24.06
C ASP A 2 -9.14 -18.56 24.18
N ILE A 3 -8.58 -18.19 23.03
CA ILE A 3 -7.44 -17.26 22.95
C ILE A 3 -8.02 -15.86 23.12
N ARG A 4 -7.77 -15.24 24.26
CA ARG A 4 -8.17 -13.85 24.50
C ARG A 4 -7.23 -12.88 23.79
N PRO A 5 -7.74 -11.89 23.04
CA PRO A 5 -6.89 -10.85 22.46
C PRO A 5 -6.20 -10.07 23.59
N ILE A 6 -4.96 -9.65 23.32
CA ILE A 6 -4.22 -8.78 24.26
C ILE A 6 -4.75 -7.37 24.06
N GLU A 7 -5.63 -6.93 24.96
CA GLU A 7 -6.26 -5.60 24.86
C GLU A 7 -5.26 -4.46 25.05
N GLY A 8 -5.50 -3.35 24.33
CA GLY A 8 -4.82 -2.06 24.56
C GLY A 8 -3.43 -1.91 23.96
N LEU A 9 -2.92 -2.87 23.18
CA LEU A 9 -1.60 -2.77 22.55
C LEU A 9 -1.62 -2.21 21.13
N GLU A 10 -2.76 -2.23 20.45
CA GLU A 10 -2.87 -1.80 19.05
C GLU A 10 -3.56 -0.43 18.92
N PHE A 11 -3.14 0.33 17.90
CA PHE A 11 -3.85 1.54 17.50
C PHE A 11 -5.06 1.16 16.65
N SER A 12 -6.15 1.93 16.80
CA SER A 12 -7.28 1.84 15.88
C SER A 12 -6.99 2.64 14.62
N PHE A 13 -7.39 2.09 13.48
CA PHE A 13 -7.36 2.77 12.18
C PHE A 13 -8.80 2.82 11.62
N PRO A 14 -9.12 3.77 10.74
CA PRO A 14 -10.39 3.73 10.00
C PRO A 14 -10.55 2.38 9.31
N GLN A 15 -11.74 1.80 9.36
CA GLN A 15 -12.04 0.52 8.73
C GLN A 15 -13.18 0.70 7.73
N ALA A 16 -13.17 -0.11 6.67
CA ALA A 16 -14.31 -0.19 5.75
C ALA A 16 -15.51 -0.86 6.44
N GLU A 17 -16.71 -0.44 6.07
CA GLU A 17 -17.97 -1.09 6.49
C GLU A 17 -18.28 -2.36 5.67
N SER A 18 -17.31 -2.87 4.92
CA SER A 18 -17.46 -3.97 3.97
C SER A 18 -16.56 -5.14 4.34
N ASP A 19 -17.12 -6.34 4.36
CA ASP A 19 -16.38 -7.58 4.60
C ASP A 19 -15.45 -7.97 3.44
N VAL A 20 -15.59 -7.32 2.28
CA VAL A 20 -14.74 -7.57 1.10
C VAL A 20 -13.41 -6.81 1.17
N LEU A 21 -13.40 -5.66 1.84
CA LEU A 21 -12.20 -4.83 1.92
C LEU A 21 -11.33 -5.25 3.12
N PRO A 22 -10.00 -5.29 2.95
CA PRO A 22 -9.10 -5.67 4.04
C PRO A 22 -9.05 -4.59 5.11
N SER A 23 -8.88 -5.01 6.37
CA SER A 23 -8.65 -4.09 7.48
C SER A 23 -7.35 -3.30 7.33
N LEU A 24 -7.35 -2.04 7.75
CA LEU A 24 -6.15 -1.21 7.79
C LEU A 24 -5.33 -1.48 9.08
N PRO A 25 -4.01 -1.48 9.00
CA PRO A 25 -3.14 -1.30 7.82
C PRO A 25 -3.14 -2.54 6.91
N MET A 26 -3.45 -2.34 5.63
CA MET A 26 -3.56 -3.44 4.65
C MET A 26 -2.27 -3.70 3.87
N ARG A 27 -2.19 -4.91 3.29
CA ARG A 27 -1.16 -5.30 2.32
C ARG A 27 -1.88 -5.91 1.12
N MET A 28 -2.01 -5.11 0.08
CA MET A 28 -2.83 -5.43 -1.09
C MET A 28 -1.97 -5.67 -2.33
N LEU A 29 -2.37 -6.65 -3.12
CA LEU A 29 -1.85 -6.89 -4.46
C LEU A 29 -2.96 -6.66 -5.49
N ALA A 30 -2.72 -5.79 -6.48
CA ALA A 30 -3.59 -5.60 -7.64
C ALA A 30 -2.93 -6.24 -8.87
N LEU A 31 -3.50 -7.35 -9.35
CA LEU A 31 -2.95 -8.15 -10.45
C LEU A 31 -3.82 -8.02 -11.70
N GLY A 32 -3.24 -7.60 -12.81
CA GLY A 32 -3.96 -7.52 -14.08
C GLY A 32 -3.14 -6.86 -15.19
N ASN A 33 -3.58 -7.05 -16.43
CA ASN A 33 -2.90 -6.49 -17.60
C ASN A 33 -2.95 -4.95 -17.63
N SER A 34 -2.10 -4.34 -18.46
CA SER A 34 -2.22 -2.91 -18.76
C SER A 34 -3.62 -2.60 -19.33
N GLY A 35 -4.17 -1.46 -18.93
CA GLY A 35 -5.51 -1.03 -19.32
C GLY A 35 -6.66 -1.82 -18.69
N SER A 36 -6.42 -2.64 -17.67
CA SER A 36 -7.47 -3.41 -16.98
C SER A 36 -8.24 -2.61 -15.92
N GLY A 37 -7.86 -1.37 -15.65
CA GLY A 37 -8.50 -0.50 -14.66
C GLY A 37 -7.86 -0.54 -13.27
N LYS A 38 -6.67 -1.14 -13.09
CA LYS A 38 -5.97 -1.20 -11.80
C LYS A 38 -5.82 0.18 -11.16
N THR A 39 -5.13 1.08 -11.84
CA THR A 39 -4.86 2.44 -11.36
C THR A 39 -6.15 3.18 -10.99
N THR A 40 -7.18 3.11 -11.85
CA THR A 40 -8.50 3.72 -11.59
C THR A 40 -9.15 3.15 -10.33
N THR A 41 -9.11 1.83 -10.14
CA THR A 41 -9.67 1.21 -8.93
C THR A 41 -8.91 1.64 -7.68
N LEU A 42 -7.58 1.71 -7.74
CA LEU A 42 -6.75 2.13 -6.60
C LEU A 42 -7.01 3.60 -6.24
N ILE A 43 -7.15 4.48 -7.23
CA ILE A 43 -7.50 5.88 -7.00
C ILE A 43 -8.86 5.99 -6.30
N ASN A 44 -9.88 5.29 -6.81
CA ASN A 44 -11.20 5.29 -6.17
C ASN A 44 -11.13 4.75 -4.74
N LEU A 45 -10.40 3.66 -4.52
CA LEU A 45 -10.23 3.09 -3.17
C LEU A 45 -9.62 4.10 -2.17
N ILE A 46 -8.75 4.98 -2.65
CA ILE A 46 -8.06 5.97 -1.82
C ILE A 46 -8.91 7.22 -1.61
N THR A 47 -9.59 7.69 -2.67
CA THR A 47 -10.23 9.02 -2.68
C THR A 47 -11.72 8.99 -2.34
N ASP A 48 -12.40 7.87 -2.58
CA ASP A 48 -13.84 7.74 -2.33
C ASP A 48 -14.11 7.39 -0.86
N PRO A 49 -14.81 8.27 -0.12
CA PRO A 49 -15.06 8.08 1.31
C PRO A 49 -15.96 6.87 1.62
N ARG A 50 -16.64 6.29 0.64
CA ARG A 50 -17.46 5.09 0.81
C ARG A 50 -16.65 3.84 1.16
N PHE A 51 -15.34 3.81 0.88
CA PHE A 51 -14.48 2.66 1.19
C PHE A 51 -13.95 2.74 2.63
N TYR A 52 -13.06 3.65 2.93
CA TYR A 52 -12.41 3.76 4.25
C TYR A 52 -12.69 5.07 4.97
N GLY A 53 -13.67 5.84 4.51
CA GLY A 53 -13.98 7.17 5.01
C GLY A 53 -13.14 8.27 4.35
N LYS A 54 -13.37 9.50 4.78
CA LYS A 54 -12.85 10.69 4.11
C LYS A 54 -11.31 10.83 4.19
N ARG A 55 -10.70 10.37 5.28
CA ARG A 55 -9.25 10.51 5.53
C ARG A 55 -8.71 9.28 6.27
N PRO A 56 -8.59 8.15 5.59
CA PRO A 56 -8.10 6.91 6.20
C PRO A 56 -6.58 6.91 6.42
N TRP A 57 -5.85 7.69 5.63
CA TRP A 57 -4.40 7.87 5.76
C TRP A 57 -4.07 9.35 5.95
N GLU A 58 -3.04 9.61 6.74
CA GLU A 58 -2.53 10.96 6.95
C GLU A 58 -1.58 11.39 5.82
N ARG A 59 -0.97 10.41 5.13
CA ARG A 59 -0.07 10.62 4.00
C ARG A 59 -0.19 9.51 2.97
N VAL A 60 0.04 9.83 1.71
CA VAL A 60 0.07 8.89 0.59
C VAL A 60 1.37 9.09 -0.20
N TYR A 61 2.01 7.98 -0.54
CA TYR A 61 3.19 7.95 -1.42
C TYR A 61 2.88 7.03 -2.60
N TRP A 62 3.01 7.55 -3.80
CA TRP A 62 2.69 6.85 -5.05
C TRP A 62 3.93 6.77 -5.92
N CYS A 63 4.43 5.56 -6.14
CA CYS A 63 5.59 5.28 -7.00
C CYS A 63 5.10 4.63 -8.29
N SER A 64 5.27 5.32 -9.43
CA SER A 64 4.93 4.80 -10.76
C SER A 64 5.77 5.51 -11.82
N PRO A 65 6.30 4.80 -12.83
CA PRO A 65 7.04 5.42 -13.93
C PRO A 65 6.25 6.48 -14.70
N THR A 66 4.93 6.42 -14.64
CA THR A 66 4.02 7.35 -15.32
C THR A 66 3.44 8.41 -14.39
N ALA A 67 3.87 8.46 -13.12
CA ALA A 67 3.25 9.33 -12.11
C ALA A 67 3.19 10.82 -12.49
N ALA A 68 4.15 11.32 -13.25
CA ALA A 68 4.19 12.73 -13.69
C ALA A 68 3.24 13.02 -14.85
N ALA A 69 3.00 12.04 -15.73
CA ALA A 69 2.30 12.23 -17.01
C ALA A 69 0.91 11.60 -17.06
N ASP A 70 0.51 10.84 -16.04
CA ASP A 70 -0.77 10.12 -16.04
C ASP A 70 -1.89 11.03 -15.50
N ASP A 71 -2.75 11.48 -16.42
CA ASP A 71 -3.95 12.29 -16.10
C ASP A 71 -4.94 11.52 -15.22
N ALA A 72 -4.91 10.18 -15.22
CA ALA A 72 -5.75 9.38 -14.34
C ALA A 72 -5.47 9.65 -12.84
N LEU A 73 -4.28 10.16 -12.50
CA LEU A 73 -3.91 10.52 -11.12
C LEU A 73 -4.46 11.88 -10.67
N GLU A 74 -5.10 12.65 -11.52
CA GLU A 74 -5.65 13.98 -11.18
C GLU A 74 -6.60 13.97 -9.96
N PRO A 75 -7.53 13.01 -9.80
CA PRO A 75 -8.36 12.93 -8.60
C PRO A 75 -7.54 12.71 -7.33
N LEU A 76 -6.46 11.93 -7.42
CA LEU A 76 -5.56 11.70 -6.30
C LEU A 76 -4.74 12.94 -5.96
N ARG A 77 -4.29 13.73 -6.96
CA ARG A 77 -3.59 15.00 -6.75
C ARG A 77 -4.45 15.96 -5.94
N ARG A 78 -5.70 16.17 -6.38
CA ARG A 78 -6.67 17.01 -5.67
C ARG A 78 -6.95 16.50 -4.26
N TYR A 79 -7.11 15.21 -4.09
CA TYR A 79 -7.32 14.62 -2.76
C TYR A 79 -6.13 14.87 -1.82
N VAL A 80 -4.91 14.73 -2.31
CA VAL A 80 -3.69 14.99 -1.53
C VAL A 80 -3.59 16.46 -1.15
N GLU A 81 -3.91 17.37 -2.07
CA GLU A 81 -3.89 18.81 -1.86
C GLU A 81 -5.03 19.28 -0.95
N ASP A 82 -6.27 18.91 -1.26
CA ASP A 82 -7.46 19.44 -0.60
C ASP A 82 -7.78 18.76 0.73
N VAL A 83 -7.58 17.44 0.81
CA VAL A 83 -7.98 16.64 1.97
C VAL A 83 -6.82 16.32 2.88
N LEU A 84 -5.71 15.80 2.34
CA LEU A 84 -4.55 15.42 3.14
C LEU A 84 -3.71 16.63 3.54
N LYS A 85 -3.70 17.70 2.74
CA LYS A 85 -2.84 18.88 2.94
C LYS A 85 -1.36 18.48 3.06
N GLN A 86 -0.95 17.49 2.27
CA GLN A 86 0.43 17.00 2.25
C GLN A 86 1.31 17.97 1.47
N ASP A 87 2.35 18.48 2.11
CA ASP A 87 3.29 19.43 1.51
C ASP A 87 4.15 18.73 0.47
N GLN A 88 3.97 19.07 -0.80
CA GLN A 88 4.65 18.41 -1.91
C GLN A 88 6.13 18.83 -2.06
N GLU A 89 6.56 19.94 -1.46
CA GLU A 89 7.97 20.36 -1.46
C GLU A 89 8.80 19.60 -0.41
N VAL A 90 8.19 19.37 0.75
CA VAL A 90 8.86 18.71 1.89
C VAL A 90 8.64 17.20 1.90
N ASP A 91 7.48 16.76 1.46
CA ASP A 91 7.03 15.37 1.58
C ASP A 91 6.24 14.96 0.32
N PRO A 92 6.92 14.84 -0.83
CA PRO A 92 6.26 14.60 -2.11
C PRO A 92 5.49 13.28 -2.13
N THR A 93 4.30 13.33 -2.72
CA THR A 93 3.44 12.15 -2.90
C THR A 93 3.88 11.30 -4.08
N PHE A 94 4.21 11.95 -5.22
CA PHE A 94 4.40 11.27 -6.50
C PHE A 94 5.88 11.10 -6.83
N HIS A 95 6.25 9.86 -7.16
CA HIS A 95 7.60 9.46 -7.53
C HIS A 95 7.56 8.68 -8.84
N ASP A 96 8.47 8.96 -9.76
CA ASP A 96 8.58 8.29 -11.07
C ASP A 96 9.27 6.91 -11.00
N HIS A 97 9.80 6.55 -9.82
CA HIS A 97 10.43 5.26 -9.56
C HIS A 97 10.33 4.91 -8.06
N ILE A 98 10.78 3.70 -7.68
CA ILE A 98 10.95 3.33 -6.28
C ILE A 98 12.23 4.00 -5.76
N ASP A 99 12.09 5.17 -5.15
CA ASP A 99 13.20 5.80 -4.43
C ASP A 99 13.38 5.10 -3.07
N VAL A 100 14.32 4.14 -3.06
CA VAL A 100 14.61 3.31 -1.88
C VAL A 100 15.08 4.16 -0.70
N ALA A 101 15.90 5.18 -0.96
CA ALA A 101 16.44 6.03 0.09
C ALA A 101 15.35 6.91 0.73
N PHE A 102 14.48 7.48 -0.09
CA PHE A 102 13.35 8.28 0.37
C PHE A 102 12.35 7.42 1.15
N LEU A 103 11.87 6.30 0.58
CA LEU A 103 10.89 5.44 1.23
C LEU A 103 11.44 4.82 2.53
N THR A 104 12.73 4.50 2.59
CA THR A 104 13.35 4.05 3.85
C THR A 104 13.26 5.13 4.93
N LYS A 105 13.54 6.39 4.59
CA LYS A 105 13.38 7.52 5.53
C LYS A 105 11.92 7.71 5.96
N VAL A 106 10.95 7.54 5.04
CA VAL A 106 9.52 7.60 5.35
C VAL A 106 9.14 6.51 6.35
N ILE A 107 9.57 5.27 6.13
CA ILE A 107 9.28 4.14 7.03
C ILE A 107 9.93 4.36 8.40
N GLU A 108 11.18 4.82 8.46
CA GLU A 108 11.86 5.12 9.72
C GLU A 108 11.17 6.26 10.48
N ARG A 109 10.75 7.31 9.78
CA ARG A 109 9.96 8.40 10.38
C ARG A 109 8.65 7.86 10.95
N GLN A 110 7.95 7.03 10.20
CA GLN A 110 6.70 6.41 10.62
C GLN A 110 6.88 5.50 11.84
N ARG A 111 7.96 4.72 11.88
CA ARG A 111 8.34 3.94 13.06
C ARG A 111 8.51 4.82 14.29
N LYS A 112 9.30 5.90 14.17
CA LYS A 112 9.52 6.85 15.28
C LYS A 112 8.23 7.52 15.76
N ILE A 113 7.31 7.88 14.84
CA ILE A 113 5.99 8.42 15.19
C ILE A 113 5.22 7.38 16.01
N THR A 114 5.14 6.16 15.54
CA THR A 114 4.43 5.08 16.23
C THR A 114 5.01 4.79 17.61
N GLU A 115 6.35 4.74 17.75
CA GLU A 115 7.03 4.54 19.03
C GLU A 115 6.73 5.70 20.01
N ARG A 116 6.79 6.94 19.54
CA ARG A 116 6.41 8.11 20.35
C ARG A 116 4.96 8.06 20.82
N MET A 117 4.03 7.72 19.91
CA MET A 117 2.61 7.58 20.27
C MET A 117 2.39 6.47 21.31
N LYS A 118 3.13 5.37 21.24
CA LYS A 118 3.09 4.31 22.26
C LYS A 118 3.58 4.77 23.63
N ALA A 119 4.51 5.71 23.68
CA ALA A 119 5.10 6.24 24.91
C ALA A 119 4.29 7.39 25.54
N MET A 120 3.27 7.92 24.85
CA MET A 120 2.44 9.01 25.35
C MET A 120 1.52 8.55 26.48
N THR A 121 1.26 9.46 27.44
CA THR A 121 0.31 9.25 28.54
C THR A 121 -0.64 10.45 28.62
N PRO A 122 -1.95 10.29 28.33
CA PRO A 122 -2.60 9.05 27.88
C PRO A 122 -2.20 8.68 26.45
N ARG A 123 -2.17 7.38 26.17
CA ARG A 123 -1.86 6.85 24.83
C ARG A 123 -3.01 7.17 23.86
N PRO A 124 -2.72 7.70 22.66
CA PRO A 124 -3.74 7.92 21.64
C PRO A 124 -4.38 6.59 21.21
N LYS A 125 -5.69 6.57 21.05
CA LYS A 125 -6.38 5.38 20.51
C LYS A 125 -6.21 5.28 19.00
N LYS A 126 -6.34 6.40 18.26
CA LYS A 126 -6.19 6.45 16.80
C LYS A 126 -4.73 6.42 16.39
N GLY A 127 -4.37 5.53 15.48
CA GLY A 127 -3.04 5.45 14.89
C GLY A 127 -2.83 6.52 13.81
N PHE A 128 -1.58 6.88 13.58
CA PHE A 128 -1.16 7.70 12.44
C PHE A 128 -0.85 6.75 11.28
N GLY A 129 -1.78 6.61 10.32
CA GLY A 129 -1.65 5.71 9.19
C GLY A 129 -1.08 6.40 7.95
N ILE A 130 -0.24 5.70 7.20
CA ILE A 130 0.23 6.12 5.88
C ILE A 130 -0.02 5.03 4.84
N LEU A 131 -0.08 5.42 3.57
CA LEU A 131 -0.22 4.51 2.43
C LEU A 131 0.98 4.64 1.50
N VAL A 132 1.56 3.51 1.11
CA VAL A 132 2.56 3.40 0.05
C VAL A 132 1.96 2.59 -1.09
N VAL A 133 1.88 3.19 -2.26
CA VAL A 133 1.43 2.54 -3.50
C VAL A 133 2.63 2.40 -4.44
N ILE A 134 2.85 1.20 -4.94
CA ILE A 134 3.85 0.90 -5.95
C ILE A 134 3.09 0.38 -7.17
N ASP A 135 2.94 1.22 -8.18
CA ASP A 135 2.16 0.92 -9.38
C ASP A 135 3.09 0.69 -10.59
N ASP A 136 2.74 -0.30 -11.38
CA ASP A 136 3.43 -0.73 -12.61
C ASP A 136 4.94 -0.99 -12.46
N LEU A 137 5.27 -2.07 -11.77
CA LEU A 137 6.64 -2.53 -11.53
C LEU A 137 7.37 -3.06 -12.76
N ALA A 138 6.78 -3.02 -13.94
CA ALA A 138 7.33 -3.65 -15.13
C ALA A 138 8.75 -3.15 -15.50
N ASP A 139 9.13 -1.96 -15.05
CA ASP A 139 10.40 -1.30 -15.40
C ASP A 139 11.39 -1.16 -14.21
N ALA A 140 11.16 -1.85 -13.11
CA ALA A 140 12.05 -1.80 -11.93
C ALA A 140 13.41 -2.47 -12.15
N ARG A 141 14.04 -2.26 -13.32
CA ARG A 141 15.36 -2.84 -13.68
C ARG A 141 16.52 -2.19 -12.92
N ARG A 142 16.32 -0.98 -12.38
CA ARG A 142 17.35 -0.28 -11.59
C ARG A 142 17.24 -0.69 -10.13
N ASN A 143 18.32 -1.22 -9.56
CA ASN A 143 18.42 -1.61 -8.15
C ASN A 143 17.37 -2.64 -7.67
N VAL A 144 17.04 -3.64 -8.49
CA VAL A 144 16.05 -4.69 -8.19
C VAL A 144 16.26 -5.31 -6.81
N LEU A 145 17.51 -5.55 -6.41
CA LEU A 145 17.80 -6.16 -5.11
C LEU A 145 17.41 -5.26 -3.92
N GLN A 146 17.80 -3.99 -3.96
CA GLN A 146 17.48 -3.03 -2.89
C GLN A 146 15.97 -2.72 -2.86
N SER A 147 15.35 -2.55 -4.02
CA SER A 147 13.91 -2.36 -4.13
C SER A 147 13.15 -3.58 -3.63
N GLY A 148 13.61 -4.80 -3.92
CA GLY A 148 13.03 -6.04 -3.41
C GLY A 148 13.08 -6.13 -1.88
N GLN A 149 14.20 -5.81 -1.26
CA GLN A 149 14.34 -5.79 0.20
C GLN A 149 13.41 -4.75 0.86
N LEU A 150 13.26 -3.58 0.24
CA LEU A 150 12.32 -2.56 0.71
C LEU A 150 10.88 -3.06 0.62
N VAL A 151 10.48 -3.64 -0.52
CA VAL A 151 9.13 -4.18 -0.73
C VAL A 151 8.85 -5.31 0.26
N ASP A 152 9.78 -6.23 0.49
CA ASP A 152 9.65 -7.27 1.52
C ASP A 152 9.44 -6.67 2.90
N SER A 153 10.21 -5.64 3.27
CA SER A 153 10.06 -4.94 4.55
C SER A 153 8.68 -4.29 4.71
N LEU A 154 8.15 -3.68 3.63
CA LEU A 154 6.81 -3.10 3.60
C LEU A 154 5.73 -4.16 3.86
N PHE A 155 5.85 -5.34 3.27
CA PHE A 155 4.86 -6.41 3.45
C PHE A 155 5.00 -7.18 4.76
N ILE A 156 6.19 -7.30 5.34
CA ILE A 156 6.41 -8.04 6.58
C ILE A 156 6.19 -7.17 7.83
N LYS A 157 6.85 -6.01 7.87
CA LYS A 157 7.04 -5.24 9.11
C LYS A 157 6.23 -3.95 9.18
N ALA A 158 6.03 -3.27 8.06
CA ALA A 158 5.57 -1.88 8.05
C ALA A 158 4.15 -1.71 8.62
N ARG A 159 3.31 -2.75 8.56
CA ARG A 159 1.98 -2.74 9.20
C ARG A 159 2.01 -2.43 10.69
N HIS A 160 3.06 -2.88 11.41
CA HIS A 160 3.21 -2.63 12.84
C HIS A 160 3.43 -1.15 13.18
N TRP A 161 3.74 -0.36 12.17
CA TRP A 161 3.91 1.10 12.26
C TRP A 161 2.79 1.89 11.58
N GLY A 162 1.68 1.22 11.22
CA GLY A 162 0.54 1.88 10.57
C GLY A 162 0.74 2.15 9.09
N VAL A 163 1.63 1.43 8.41
CA VAL A 163 1.84 1.56 6.96
C VAL A 163 0.97 0.55 6.23
N SER A 164 0.04 1.05 5.42
CA SER A 164 -0.65 0.27 4.39
C SER A 164 0.20 0.23 3.13
N THR A 165 0.21 -0.91 2.42
CA THR A 165 0.98 -1.07 1.19
C THR A 165 0.11 -1.66 0.09
N ILE A 166 0.11 -1.03 -1.08
CA ILE A 166 -0.52 -1.55 -2.30
C ILE A 166 0.56 -1.76 -3.35
N LEU A 167 0.59 -2.96 -3.91
CA LEU A 167 1.45 -3.32 -5.02
C LEU A 167 0.58 -3.62 -6.24
N SER A 168 0.76 -2.88 -7.32
CA SER A 168 0.05 -3.09 -8.58
C SER A 168 1.00 -3.65 -9.63
N THR A 169 0.60 -4.73 -10.29
CA THR A 169 1.47 -5.45 -11.21
C THR A 169 0.69 -6.13 -12.34
N GLN A 170 1.40 -6.41 -13.42
CA GLN A 170 0.87 -7.19 -14.54
C GLN A 170 1.20 -8.68 -14.42
N LYS A 171 2.20 -9.05 -13.62
CA LYS A 171 2.67 -10.43 -13.46
C LYS A 171 2.91 -10.77 -12.00
N LEU A 172 2.47 -11.94 -11.58
CA LEU A 172 2.62 -12.41 -10.20
C LEU A 172 4.07 -12.77 -9.84
N ARG A 173 4.82 -13.34 -10.79
CA ARG A 173 6.20 -13.77 -10.54
C ARG A 173 7.21 -12.82 -11.16
N LEU A 174 7.24 -11.58 -10.67
CA LEU A 174 8.29 -10.61 -10.97
C LEU A 174 9.38 -10.65 -9.88
N PRO A 175 10.61 -10.23 -10.19
CA PRO A 175 11.70 -10.20 -9.19
C PRO A 175 11.37 -9.42 -7.90
N LEU A 176 10.51 -8.39 -7.99
CA LEU A 176 10.08 -7.61 -6.84
C LEU A 176 8.92 -8.23 -6.06
N ILE A 177 8.27 -9.27 -6.58
CA ILE A 177 7.20 -10.00 -5.89
C ILE A 177 7.77 -11.31 -5.37
N SER A 178 8.53 -11.21 -4.32
CA SER A 178 9.14 -12.36 -3.66
C SER A 178 8.06 -13.29 -3.08
N PRO A 179 8.39 -14.55 -2.76
CA PRO A 179 7.52 -15.41 -1.97
C PRO A 179 7.06 -14.74 -0.68
N CYS A 180 7.94 -13.92 -0.07
CA CYS A 180 7.66 -13.19 1.15
C CYS A 180 6.51 -12.18 0.98
N VAL A 181 6.47 -11.46 -0.14
CA VAL A 181 5.35 -10.57 -0.49
C VAL A 181 4.07 -11.39 -0.64
N ARG A 182 4.10 -12.47 -1.45
CA ARG A 182 2.91 -13.27 -1.77
C ARG A 182 2.23 -13.87 -0.54
N VAL A 183 2.98 -14.44 0.39
CA VAL A 183 2.42 -15.03 1.62
C VAL A 183 1.96 -13.99 2.66
N ASN A 184 2.40 -12.74 2.54
CA ASN A 184 2.03 -11.67 3.45
C ASN A 184 0.88 -10.77 2.94
N VAL A 185 0.39 -10.99 1.74
CA VAL A 185 -0.76 -10.26 1.18
C VAL A 185 -2.01 -10.55 2.01
N THR A 186 -2.78 -9.52 2.33
CA THR A 186 -4.08 -9.63 3.04
C THR A 186 -5.28 -9.51 2.10
N CYS A 187 -5.07 -8.99 0.90
CA CYS A 187 -6.10 -8.86 -0.12
C CYS A 187 -5.47 -8.89 -1.52
N VAL A 188 -6.06 -9.64 -2.42
CA VAL A 188 -5.67 -9.66 -3.84
C VAL A 188 -6.84 -9.23 -4.70
N ILE A 189 -6.67 -8.15 -5.47
CA ILE A 189 -7.62 -7.75 -6.50
C ILE A 189 -7.12 -8.30 -7.84
N VAL A 190 -7.88 -9.20 -8.44
CA VAL A 190 -7.52 -9.82 -9.72
C VAL A 190 -8.43 -9.32 -10.81
N TYR A 191 -7.82 -8.72 -11.82
CA TYR A 191 -8.47 -8.33 -13.04
C TYR A 191 -8.40 -9.45 -14.08
N ARG A 192 -9.06 -9.27 -15.22
CA ARG A 192 -9.00 -10.25 -16.30
C ARG A 192 -7.55 -10.52 -16.73
N LEU A 193 -7.05 -11.72 -16.44
CA LEU A 193 -5.76 -12.22 -16.91
C LEU A 193 -5.92 -12.79 -18.31
N ARG A 194 -5.07 -12.38 -19.25
CA ARG A 194 -5.11 -12.85 -20.65
C ARG A 194 -4.36 -14.18 -20.82
N SER A 195 -3.21 -14.32 -20.15
CA SER A 195 -2.37 -15.51 -20.28
C SER A 195 -2.90 -16.67 -19.44
N LYS A 196 -2.99 -17.87 -20.02
CA LYS A 196 -3.29 -19.11 -19.29
C LYS A 196 -2.23 -19.36 -18.20
N TYR A 197 -0.98 -19.06 -18.48
CA TYR A 197 0.13 -19.20 -17.56
C TYR A 197 -0.06 -18.33 -16.30
N GLU A 198 -0.39 -17.05 -16.45
CA GLU A 198 -0.66 -16.16 -15.32
C GLU A 198 -1.87 -16.62 -14.50
N LYS A 199 -2.92 -17.11 -15.16
CA LYS A 199 -4.09 -17.69 -14.49
C LYS A 199 -3.70 -18.91 -13.65
N THR A 200 -2.93 -19.82 -14.22
CA THR A 200 -2.48 -21.02 -13.51
C THR A 200 -1.62 -20.65 -12.31
N GLN A 201 -0.66 -19.74 -12.47
CA GLN A 201 0.18 -19.27 -11.36
C GLN A 201 -0.62 -18.62 -10.23
N TYR A 202 -1.65 -17.82 -10.57
CA TYR A 202 -2.53 -17.23 -9.59
C TYR A 202 -3.32 -18.29 -8.81
N LEU A 203 -3.89 -19.25 -9.53
CA LEU A 203 -4.65 -20.34 -8.92
C LEU A 203 -3.78 -21.22 -8.02
N GLU A 204 -2.57 -21.56 -8.45
CA GLU A 204 -1.62 -22.33 -7.63
C GLU A 204 -1.22 -21.61 -6.34
N GLU A 205 -1.16 -20.27 -6.35
CA GLU A 205 -0.72 -19.48 -5.19
C GLU A 205 -1.87 -19.17 -4.22
N TYR A 206 -3.10 -18.94 -4.71
CA TYR A 206 -4.19 -18.38 -3.92
C TYR A 206 -5.49 -19.19 -3.94
N SER A 207 -5.60 -20.27 -4.68
CA SER A 207 -6.74 -21.18 -4.57
C SER A 207 -6.39 -22.33 -3.62
N ALA A 208 -6.77 -22.15 -2.37
CA ALA A 208 -6.81 -23.26 -1.41
C ALA A 208 -8.17 -23.94 -1.44
#